data_58cbdfb7e14aa8469cd1ecdfd9da8d0d
#
_entry.id   58cbdfb7e14aa8469cd1ecdfd9da8d0d
#
_cell.length_a   1.000
_cell.length_b   1.000
_cell.length_c   1.000
_cell.angle_alpha   90.00
_cell.angle_beta   90.00
_cell.angle_gamma   90.00
#
_symmetry.space_group_name_H-M   'P 1'
#
loop_
_entity.id
_entity.type
_entity.pdbx_description
1 polymer ?
#
loop_
_entity_poly.entity_id
_entity_poly.type
_entity_poly.pdbx_seq_one_letter_code
_entity_poly.pdbx_strand_id
1 'polypeptide(L)'
;KVGSRNEVTGRTGLAHMLEHMMVKGTPTIGPRQFDLLVTRNGGQDNAETATDYTAYYEDFAADRAELGLTLEADRMANLLILEKEFIPERQVVIEERRLRIEDQPAGILGQTMRAVAFQANTYRNPAIGWPSDMLAWTRDDLVQFYRTYYAPNNAILVVVGAIKKDEVLSKIQALFGGIPRRPEPPKVVTEEPLQIGERRVYVRKEAELPLYFAVHHVPNLTHPDSFALQVLAYILGGGESARFHQKAVYEKQLASFAGADYNPAHADPYLFGFSAGPLPGKTVEEVEQVLYAEVERLIANPIPDRELQKAKNQIEAEFIFAQDSVHALAEMLGRYEAVANWQRLDGFLEGVRKVTAADVQRVAKQYLVQENRTVAILIPVKAGAGK
;
A
#
# COMPACT_ATOMS: atom_id res chain seq x y z
N LYS A 1 5.85 -0.02 -13.17
CA LYS A 1 6.77 0.22 -12.03
C LYS A 1 6.86 1.73 -11.76
N VAL A 2 5.76 2.33 -11.35
CA VAL A 2 5.68 3.75 -10.98
C VAL A 2 4.56 3.94 -9.96
N GLY A 3 4.83 4.69 -8.90
CA GLY A 3 3.89 5.09 -7.86
C GLY A 3 4.30 6.43 -7.25
N SER A 4 3.70 6.80 -6.12
CA SER A 4 4.01 8.09 -5.47
C SER A 4 5.48 8.23 -5.04
N ARG A 5 6.20 7.14 -4.85
CA ARG A 5 7.65 7.13 -4.60
C ARG A 5 8.45 7.80 -5.72
N ASN A 6 7.98 7.73 -6.95
CA ASN A 6 8.68 8.26 -8.13
C ASN A 6 8.41 9.75 -8.37
N GLU A 7 7.54 10.36 -7.59
CA GLU A 7 7.13 11.74 -7.75
C GLU A 7 8.10 12.71 -7.08
N VAL A 8 8.11 13.95 -7.57
CA VAL A 8 8.94 15.02 -7.01
C VAL A 8 8.08 16.03 -6.26
N THR A 9 8.67 16.70 -5.28
CA THR A 9 8.02 17.79 -4.54
C THR A 9 7.50 18.85 -5.50
N GLY A 10 6.28 19.31 -5.30
CA GLY A 10 5.57 20.24 -6.16
C GLY A 10 4.78 19.56 -7.31
N ARG A 11 4.88 18.23 -7.42
CA ARG A 11 4.21 17.43 -8.45
C ARG A 11 3.71 16.08 -7.89
N THR A 12 3.39 16.02 -6.59
CA THR A 12 2.86 14.81 -5.96
C THR A 12 1.43 14.53 -6.43
N GLY A 13 1.07 13.24 -6.51
CA GLY A 13 -0.23 12.77 -6.95
C GLY A 13 -0.38 12.59 -8.48
N LEU A 14 0.67 12.83 -9.27
CA LEU A 14 0.62 12.63 -10.73
C LEU A 14 0.44 11.16 -11.13
N ALA A 15 0.96 10.22 -10.35
CA ALA A 15 0.76 8.80 -10.61
C ALA A 15 -0.73 8.44 -10.52
N HIS A 16 -1.40 8.90 -9.46
CA HIS A 16 -2.84 8.68 -9.25
C HIS A 16 -3.70 9.46 -10.26
N MET A 17 -3.33 10.72 -10.56
CA MET A 17 -4.02 11.47 -11.61
C MET A 17 -3.89 10.79 -12.98
N LEU A 18 -2.74 10.19 -13.28
CA LEU A 18 -2.56 9.44 -14.53
C LEU A 18 -3.39 8.15 -14.53
N GLU A 19 -3.51 7.46 -13.40
CA GLU A 19 -4.41 6.32 -13.25
C GLU A 19 -5.82 6.67 -13.70
N HIS A 20 -6.40 7.77 -13.20
CA HIS A 20 -7.70 8.27 -13.62
C HIS A 20 -7.79 8.58 -15.12
N MET A 21 -6.72 9.13 -15.68
CA MET A 21 -6.70 9.48 -17.10
C MET A 21 -6.55 8.28 -18.03
N MET A 22 -6.11 7.13 -17.55
CA MET A 22 -5.89 5.94 -18.39
C MET A 22 -7.17 5.38 -19.02
N VAL A 23 -8.34 5.71 -18.50
CA VAL A 23 -9.66 5.35 -19.08
C VAL A 23 -10.35 6.50 -19.80
N LYS A 24 -9.68 7.65 -19.99
CA LYS A 24 -10.27 8.85 -20.60
C LYS A 24 -10.06 8.95 -22.13
N GLY A 25 -9.56 7.90 -22.75
CA GLY A 25 -9.65 7.69 -24.18
C GLY A 25 -8.32 7.62 -24.93
N THR A 26 -8.40 6.91 -26.02
CA THR A 26 -7.40 6.75 -27.08
C THR A 26 -8.03 7.19 -28.43
N PRO A 27 -7.29 7.19 -29.54
CA PRO A 27 -7.88 7.44 -30.86
C PRO A 27 -8.96 6.45 -31.27
N THR A 28 -8.92 5.22 -30.72
CA THR A 28 -9.83 4.12 -31.08
C THR A 28 -10.94 3.91 -30.05
N ILE A 29 -10.71 4.25 -28.79
CA ILE A 29 -11.61 4.04 -27.66
C ILE A 29 -11.86 5.40 -27.01
N GLY A 30 -13.05 5.95 -27.17
CA GLY A 30 -13.40 7.25 -26.60
C GLY A 30 -13.55 7.22 -25.06
N PRO A 31 -13.62 8.40 -24.44
CA PRO A 31 -13.89 8.52 -22.99
C PRO A 31 -15.15 7.74 -22.60
N ARG A 32 -15.12 7.04 -21.46
CA ARG A 32 -16.20 6.17 -20.92
C ARG A 32 -16.51 4.93 -21.76
N GLN A 33 -15.80 4.69 -22.88
CA GLN A 33 -16.00 3.48 -23.66
C GLN A 33 -15.22 2.28 -23.11
N PHE A 34 -14.13 2.52 -22.39
CA PHE A 34 -13.33 1.47 -21.78
C PHE A 34 -14.19 0.61 -20.82
N ASP A 35 -14.71 1.20 -19.75
CA ASP A 35 -15.55 0.52 -18.74
C ASP A 35 -16.79 -0.13 -19.38
N LEU A 36 -17.36 0.55 -20.40
CA LEU A 36 -18.52 0.02 -21.12
C LEU A 36 -18.17 -1.24 -21.94
N LEU A 37 -16.98 -1.27 -22.56
CA LEU A 37 -16.50 -2.45 -23.29
C LEU A 37 -16.25 -3.61 -22.35
N VAL A 38 -15.61 -3.35 -21.21
CA VAL A 38 -15.37 -4.37 -20.16
C VAL A 38 -16.70 -4.92 -19.65
N THR A 39 -17.60 -4.07 -19.20
CA THR A 39 -18.91 -4.49 -18.63
C THR A 39 -19.77 -5.25 -19.65
N ARG A 40 -19.85 -4.78 -20.93
CA ARG A 40 -20.62 -5.46 -22.00
C ARG A 40 -20.09 -6.84 -22.33
N ASN A 41 -18.81 -7.11 -22.06
CA ASN A 41 -18.20 -8.42 -22.24
C ASN A 41 -18.17 -9.26 -20.95
N GLY A 42 -18.94 -8.85 -19.92
CA GLY A 42 -19.06 -9.58 -18.64
C GLY A 42 -17.82 -9.51 -17.79
N GLY A 43 -16.94 -8.54 -18.04
CA GLY A 43 -15.74 -8.29 -17.24
C GLY A 43 -15.97 -7.28 -16.11
N GLN A 44 -14.97 -7.18 -15.26
CA GLN A 44 -14.81 -6.14 -14.23
C GLN A 44 -13.42 -5.57 -14.36
N ASP A 45 -13.28 -4.28 -14.16
CA ASP A 45 -11.99 -3.57 -14.17
C ASP A 45 -11.88 -2.63 -12.98
N ASN A 46 -10.66 -2.39 -12.57
CA ASN A 46 -10.33 -1.35 -11.61
C ASN A 46 -8.82 -1.01 -11.71
N ALA A 47 -8.40 -0.03 -10.90
CA ALA A 47 -7.01 0.34 -10.80
C ALA A 47 -6.66 0.78 -9.37
N GLU A 48 -5.38 0.80 -9.06
CA GLU A 48 -4.87 1.35 -7.81
C GLU A 48 -3.49 1.98 -8.01
N THR A 49 -3.26 3.10 -7.36
CA THR A 49 -1.93 3.71 -7.23
C THR A 49 -1.42 3.52 -5.80
N ALA A 50 -0.37 2.73 -5.67
CA ALA A 50 0.38 2.53 -4.45
C ALA A 50 1.63 3.44 -4.38
N THR A 51 2.46 3.24 -3.35
CA THR A 51 3.73 3.96 -3.23
C THR A 51 4.73 3.58 -4.30
N ASP A 52 4.80 2.29 -4.68
CA ASP A 52 5.86 1.75 -5.54
C ASP A 52 5.40 1.36 -6.94
N TYR A 53 4.09 1.24 -7.17
CA TYR A 53 3.52 0.83 -8.43
C TYR A 53 2.13 1.44 -8.65
N THR A 54 1.67 1.42 -9.90
CA THR A 54 0.28 1.60 -10.29
C THR A 54 -0.16 0.34 -11.00
N ALA A 55 -1.24 -0.29 -10.52
CA ALA A 55 -1.79 -1.50 -11.10
C ALA A 55 -3.12 -1.22 -11.79
N TYR A 56 -3.34 -1.88 -12.90
CA TYR A 56 -4.59 -1.93 -13.65
C TYR A 56 -4.96 -3.40 -13.80
N TYR A 57 -6.20 -3.74 -13.62
CA TYR A 57 -6.64 -5.12 -13.75
C TYR A 57 -8.01 -5.25 -14.35
N GLU A 58 -8.16 -6.28 -15.15
CA GLU A 58 -9.41 -6.69 -15.75
C GLU A 58 -9.63 -8.19 -15.51
N ASP A 59 -10.81 -8.51 -14.98
CA ASP A 59 -11.27 -9.87 -14.79
C ASP A 59 -12.27 -10.22 -15.88
N PHE A 60 -11.96 -11.22 -16.70
CA PHE A 60 -12.79 -11.69 -17.80
C PHE A 60 -13.00 -13.21 -17.76
N ALA A 61 -14.06 -13.67 -18.41
CA ALA A 61 -14.13 -15.06 -18.82
C ALA A 61 -12.98 -15.38 -19.80
N ALA A 62 -12.46 -16.61 -19.77
CA ALA A 62 -11.24 -16.98 -20.52
C ALA A 62 -11.34 -16.73 -22.04
N ASP A 63 -12.54 -16.84 -22.62
CA ASP A 63 -12.81 -16.56 -24.04
C ASP A 63 -12.82 -15.06 -24.38
N ARG A 64 -12.72 -14.19 -23.37
CA ARG A 64 -12.65 -12.71 -23.51
C ARG A 64 -11.32 -12.12 -23.12
N ALA A 65 -10.35 -12.91 -22.68
CA ALA A 65 -9.04 -12.43 -22.23
C ALA A 65 -8.29 -11.60 -23.27
N GLU A 66 -8.51 -11.85 -24.58
CA GLU A 66 -7.89 -11.06 -25.67
C GLU A 66 -8.38 -9.61 -25.68
N LEU A 67 -9.61 -9.34 -25.23
CA LEU A 67 -10.12 -7.98 -25.13
C LEU A 67 -9.31 -7.19 -24.12
N GLY A 68 -9.07 -7.73 -22.92
CA GLY A 68 -8.24 -7.07 -21.90
C GLY A 68 -6.83 -6.76 -22.43
N LEU A 69 -6.17 -7.75 -23.05
CA LEU A 69 -4.86 -7.52 -23.65
C LEU A 69 -4.87 -6.40 -24.72
N THR A 70 -5.94 -6.31 -25.52
CA THR A 70 -6.09 -5.29 -26.56
C THR A 70 -6.30 -3.90 -25.96
N LEU A 71 -7.15 -3.80 -24.92
CA LEU A 71 -7.42 -2.56 -24.21
C LEU A 71 -6.15 -2.02 -23.53
N GLU A 72 -5.38 -2.90 -22.88
CA GLU A 72 -4.14 -2.54 -22.21
C GLU A 72 -3.06 -2.08 -23.19
N ALA A 73 -2.90 -2.77 -24.31
CA ALA A 73 -1.94 -2.39 -25.34
C ALA A 73 -2.28 -1.04 -25.97
N ASP A 74 -3.57 -0.77 -26.24
CA ASP A 74 -4.02 0.49 -26.81
C ASP A 74 -3.76 1.66 -25.86
N ARG A 75 -4.19 1.59 -24.60
CA ARG A 75 -3.97 2.69 -23.65
C ARG A 75 -2.50 2.90 -23.29
N MET A 76 -1.68 1.85 -23.28
CA MET A 76 -0.23 1.99 -23.09
C MET A 76 0.44 2.75 -24.24
N ALA A 77 0.00 2.53 -25.48
CA ALA A 77 0.60 3.14 -26.66
C ALA A 77 0.02 4.52 -27.01
N ASN A 78 -1.29 4.68 -26.85
CA ASN A 78 -2.07 5.69 -27.56
C ASN A 78 -2.90 6.62 -26.64
N LEU A 79 -2.66 6.63 -25.33
CA LEU A 79 -3.41 7.46 -24.41
C LEU A 79 -3.44 8.93 -24.84
N LEU A 80 -4.64 9.49 -24.95
CA LEU A 80 -4.90 10.89 -25.25
C LEU A 80 -5.16 11.65 -23.97
N ILE A 81 -4.18 12.33 -23.43
CA ILE A 81 -4.39 13.22 -22.28
C ILE A 81 -4.92 14.55 -22.79
N LEU A 82 -6.24 14.62 -23.04
CA LEU A 82 -6.90 15.81 -23.57
C LEU A 82 -7.21 16.80 -22.45
N GLU A 83 -6.99 18.09 -22.70
CA GLU A 83 -7.25 19.17 -21.72
C GLU A 83 -8.70 19.16 -21.23
N LYS A 84 -9.66 18.93 -22.14
CA LYS A 84 -11.09 18.87 -21.81
C LYS A 84 -11.48 17.70 -20.90
N GLU A 85 -10.67 16.64 -20.81
CA GLU A 85 -10.84 15.51 -19.87
C GLU A 85 -10.01 15.73 -18.60
N PHE A 86 -8.80 16.30 -18.74
CA PHE A 86 -7.90 16.56 -17.62
C PHE A 86 -8.47 17.53 -16.58
N ILE A 87 -9.06 18.67 -17.04
CA ILE A 87 -9.57 19.70 -16.11
C ILE A 87 -10.69 19.17 -15.20
N PRO A 88 -11.76 18.53 -15.72
CA PRO A 88 -12.79 17.98 -14.85
C PRO A 88 -12.28 16.81 -14.00
N GLU A 89 -11.41 15.95 -14.54
CA GLU A 89 -10.91 14.81 -13.76
C GLU A 89 -10.00 15.23 -12.60
N ARG A 90 -9.23 16.30 -12.76
CA ARG A 90 -8.49 16.90 -11.64
C ARG A 90 -9.43 17.27 -10.48
N GLN A 91 -10.63 17.79 -10.76
CA GLN A 91 -11.61 18.09 -9.72
C GLN A 91 -12.16 16.82 -9.05
N VAL A 92 -12.34 15.74 -9.82
CA VAL A 92 -12.74 14.43 -9.27
C VAL A 92 -11.70 13.93 -8.27
N VAL A 93 -10.41 13.98 -8.62
CA VAL A 93 -9.32 13.54 -7.72
C VAL A 93 -9.21 14.44 -6.48
N ILE A 94 -9.45 15.76 -6.62
CA ILE A 94 -9.50 16.68 -5.46
C ILE A 94 -10.66 16.31 -4.52
N GLU A 95 -11.85 16.01 -5.06
CA GLU A 95 -13.00 15.59 -4.24
C GLU A 95 -12.76 14.21 -3.61
N GLU A 96 -12.13 13.29 -4.31
CA GLU A 96 -11.75 12.01 -3.74
C GLU A 96 -10.78 12.18 -2.56
N ARG A 97 -9.78 13.06 -2.70
CA ARG A 97 -8.88 13.39 -1.60
C ARG A 97 -9.65 13.93 -0.40
N ARG A 98 -10.62 14.84 -0.63
CA ARG A 98 -11.46 15.38 0.44
C ARG A 98 -12.17 14.24 1.17
N LEU A 99 -12.84 13.36 0.43
CA LEU A 99 -13.62 12.24 0.99
C LEU A 99 -12.76 11.20 1.71
N ARG A 100 -11.59 10.83 1.15
CA ARG A 100 -10.76 9.73 1.68
C ARG A 100 -9.77 10.19 2.75
N ILE A 101 -9.31 11.43 2.70
CA ILE A 101 -8.27 11.93 3.60
C ILE A 101 -8.82 13.03 4.51
N GLU A 102 -9.36 14.12 3.92
CA GLU A 102 -9.65 15.33 4.69
C GLU A 102 -10.88 15.17 5.59
N ASP A 103 -11.91 14.49 5.12
CA ASP A 103 -13.13 14.21 5.89
C ASP A 103 -12.97 12.99 6.82
N GLN A 104 -11.88 12.21 6.68
CA GLN A 104 -11.61 11.05 7.52
C GLN A 104 -10.55 11.34 8.59
N PRO A 105 -10.91 11.32 9.88
CA PRO A 105 -9.94 11.55 10.97
C PRO A 105 -8.74 10.61 10.91
N ALA A 106 -8.96 9.32 10.63
CA ALA A 106 -7.90 8.34 10.46
C ALA A 106 -7.04 8.60 9.21
N GLY A 107 -7.64 9.12 8.12
CA GLY A 107 -6.93 9.48 6.90
C GLY A 107 -5.92 10.61 7.12
N ILE A 108 -6.33 11.69 7.77
CA ILE A 108 -5.44 12.80 8.15
C ILE A 108 -4.35 12.33 9.11
N LEU A 109 -4.71 11.50 10.10
CA LEU A 109 -3.75 10.98 11.07
C LEU A 109 -2.68 10.14 10.38
N GLY A 110 -3.08 9.19 9.53
CA GLY A 110 -2.16 8.32 8.79
C GLY A 110 -1.28 9.08 7.80
N GLN A 111 -1.82 10.08 7.09
CA GLN A 111 -1.02 10.96 6.23
C GLN A 111 0.02 11.74 7.04
N THR A 112 -0.39 12.35 8.15
CA THR A 112 0.50 13.14 9.01
C THR A 112 1.59 12.25 9.61
N MET A 113 1.23 11.05 10.07
CA MET A 113 2.17 10.06 10.60
C MET A 113 3.27 9.73 9.57
N ARG A 114 2.90 9.36 8.33
CA ARG A 114 3.88 9.06 7.27
C ARG A 114 4.76 10.27 6.96
N ALA A 115 4.19 11.46 6.87
CA ALA A 115 4.94 12.69 6.58
C ALA A 115 5.98 13.03 7.67
N VAL A 116 5.74 12.60 8.93
CA VAL A 116 6.67 12.79 10.06
C VAL A 116 7.64 11.61 10.18
N ALA A 117 7.19 10.39 9.87
CA ALA A 117 8.02 9.19 9.92
C ALA A 117 9.19 9.26 8.92
N PHE A 118 8.96 9.74 7.71
CA PHE A 118 9.99 9.84 6.67
C PHE A 118 10.52 11.28 6.54
N GLN A 119 11.83 11.45 6.65
CA GLN A 119 12.52 12.73 6.46
C GLN A 119 12.92 12.98 5.01
N ALA A 120 13.51 11.99 4.38
CA ALA A 120 14.11 12.09 3.06
C ALA A 120 13.37 11.27 2.02
N ASN A 121 12.93 10.04 2.35
CA ASN A 121 12.26 9.17 1.42
C ASN A 121 10.89 9.73 1.00
N THR A 122 10.59 9.61 -0.28
CA THR A 122 9.33 10.08 -0.88
C THR A 122 8.09 9.34 -0.37
N TYR A 123 8.23 8.24 0.36
CA TYR A 123 7.12 7.60 1.09
C TYR A 123 6.39 8.53 2.07
N ARG A 124 6.99 9.66 2.42
CA ARG A 124 6.31 10.75 3.14
C ARG A 124 5.12 11.35 2.40
N ASN A 125 5.10 11.26 1.07
CA ASN A 125 4.07 11.86 0.24
C ASN A 125 2.84 10.96 0.16
N PRO A 126 1.61 11.51 0.24
CA PRO A 126 0.41 10.74 0.00
C PRO A 126 0.31 10.36 -1.48
N ALA A 127 -0.13 9.14 -1.79
CA ALA A 127 -0.29 8.68 -3.17
C ALA A 127 -1.26 9.56 -3.98
N ILE A 128 -2.29 10.08 -3.34
CA ILE A 128 -3.25 11.01 -3.96
C ILE A 128 -2.67 12.44 -4.17
N GLY A 129 -1.51 12.75 -3.61
CA GLY A 129 -0.84 14.06 -3.72
C GLY A 129 -1.21 15.06 -2.62
N TRP A 130 -0.37 16.10 -2.48
CA TRP A 130 -0.65 17.24 -1.60
C TRP A 130 -1.61 18.22 -2.28
N PRO A 131 -2.52 18.90 -1.55
CA PRO A 131 -3.51 19.82 -2.14
C PRO A 131 -2.92 20.93 -3.01
N SER A 132 -1.81 21.53 -2.56
CA SER A 132 -1.11 22.58 -3.32
C SER A 132 -0.60 22.07 -4.67
N ASP A 133 -0.07 20.85 -4.69
CA ASP A 133 0.48 20.25 -5.89
C ASP A 133 -0.63 19.89 -6.89
N MET A 134 -1.75 19.33 -6.38
CA MET A 134 -2.94 19.02 -7.18
C MET A 134 -3.52 20.24 -7.89
N LEU A 135 -3.55 21.38 -7.21
CA LEU A 135 -4.01 22.64 -7.79
C LEU A 135 -3.04 23.19 -8.87
N ALA A 136 -1.75 22.85 -8.74
CA ALA A 136 -0.70 23.31 -9.65
C ALA A 136 -0.46 22.37 -10.85
N TRP A 137 -1.07 21.17 -10.89
CA TRP A 137 -0.90 20.25 -12.00
C TRP A 137 -1.29 20.86 -13.34
N THR A 138 -0.46 20.66 -14.34
CA THR A 138 -0.76 20.96 -15.71
C THR A 138 -0.91 19.67 -16.52
N ARG A 139 -1.63 19.75 -17.64
CA ARG A 139 -1.70 18.64 -18.60
C ARG A 139 -0.32 18.22 -19.08
N ASP A 140 0.57 19.16 -19.31
CA ASP A 140 1.92 18.87 -19.82
C ASP A 140 2.78 18.13 -18.79
N ASP A 141 2.64 18.42 -17.49
CA ASP A 141 3.26 17.63 -16.41
C ASP A 141 2.81 16.16 -16.50
N LEU A 142 1.52 15.92 -16.72
CA LEU A 142 0.97 14.57 -16.80
C LEU A 142 1.39 13.85 -18.09
N VAL A 143 1.44 14.55 -19.22
CA VAL A 143 1.96 14.00 -20.48
C VAL A 143 3.43 13.62 -20.33
N GLN A 144 4.23 14.45 -19.67
CA GLN A 144 5.64 14.14 -19.42
C GLN A 144 5.76 12.92 -18.50
N PHE A 145 4.94 12.83 -17.43
CA PHE A 145 4.90 11.69 -16.51
C PHE A 145 4.56 10.39 -17.27
N TYR A 146 3.51 10.39 -18.10
CA TYR A 146 3.15 9.27 -18.94
C TYR A 146 4.30 8.86 -19.87
N ARG A 147 4.94 9.81 -20.55
CA ARG A 147 6.06 9.52 -21.43
C ARG A 147 7.29 8.97 -20.73
N THR A 148 7.48 9.33 -19.46
CA THR A 148 8.61 8.87 -18.65
C THR A 148 8.42 7.44 -18.16
N TYR A 149 7.21 7.11 -17.68
CA TYR A 149 7.00 5.88 -16.93
C TYR A 149 6.21 4.79 -17.65
N TYR A 150 5.33 5.15 -18.60
CA TYR A 150 4.43 4.21 -19.27
C TYR A 150 5.02 3.71 -20.59
N ALA A 151 5.79 2.65 -20.49
CA ALA A 151 6.40 1.96 -21.65
C ALA A 151 6.56 0.46 -21.34
N PRO A 152 6.59 -0.41 -22.36
CA PRO A 152 6.72 -1.86 -22.14
C PRO A 152 7.94 -2.26 -21.30
N ASN A 153 9.04 -1.53 -21.41
CA ASN A 153 10.26 -1.82 -20.64
C ASN A 153 10.18 -1.38 -19.16
N ASN A 154 9.12 -0.68 -18.74
CA ASN A 154 8.85 -0.34 -17.34
C ASN A 154 7.54 -0.97 -16.82
N ALA A 155 6.89 -1.81 -17.64
CA ALA A 155 5.64 -2.49 -17.30
C ALA A 155 5.86 -3.96 -16.94
N ILE A 156 4.93 -4.50 -16.18
CA ILE A 156 4.79 -5.91 -15.86
C ILE A 156 3.40 -6.29 -16.34
N LEU A 157 3.30 -7.31 -17.16
CA LEU A 157 2.04 -7.90 -17.55
C LEU A 157 1.90 -9.27 -16.90
N VAL A 158 0.83 -9.46 -16.14
CA VAL A 158 0.51 -10.72 -15.45
C VAL A 158 -0.81 -11.22 -16.01
N VAL A 159 -0.84 -12.45 -16.46
CA VAL A 159 -2.06 -13.13 -16.95
C VAL A 159 -2.23 -14.44 -16.19
N VAL A 160 -3.33 -14.57 -15.47
CA VAL A 160 -3.65 -15.75 -14.66
C VAL A 160 -5.04 -16.27 -15.05
N GLY A 161 -5.16 -17.57 -15.23
CA GLY A 161 -6.46 -18.19 -15.53
C GLY A 161 -6.36 -19.46 -16.37
N ALA A 162 -7.48 -19.89 -16.94
CA ALA A 162 -7.56 -21.04 -17.86
C ALA A 162 -7.03 -20.65 -19.25
N ILE A 163 -5.69 -20.48 -19.35
CA ILE A 163 -5.00 -20.03 -20.56
C ILE A 163 -4.02 -21.07 -21.10
N LYS A 164 -3.74 -20.98 -22.40
CA LYS A 164 -2.62 -21.69 -23.02
C LYS A 164 -1.47 -20.71 -23.22
N LYS A 165 -0.37 -20.97 -22.52
CA LYS A 165 0.81 -20.08 -22.47
C LYS A 165 1.26 -19.58 -23.84
N ASP A 166 1.45 -20.49 -24.79
CA ASP A 166 2.03 -20.14 -26.12
C ASP A 166 1.08 -19.29 -26.96
N GLU A 167 -0.25 -19.55 -26.86
CA GLU A 167 -1.29 -18.76 -27.52
C GLU A 167 -1.31 -17.33 -26.95
N VAL A 168 -1.30 -17.20 -25.63
CA VAL A 168 -1.29 -15.89 -24.94
C VAL A 168 0.00 -15.12 -25.23
N LEU A 169 1.16 -15.76 -25.17
CA LEU A 169 2.45 -15.13 -25.49
C LEU A 169 2.48 -14.61 -26.95
N SER A 170 1.93 -15.37 -27.91
CA SER A 170 1.85 -14.94 -29.28
C SER A 170 0.96 -13.69 -29.44
N LYS A 171 -0.17 -13.64 -28.72
CA LYS A 171 -1.05 -12.46 -28.71
C LYS A 171 -0.38 -11.25 -28.04
N ILE A 172 0.27 -11.44 -26.90
CA ILE A 172 1.03 -10.38 -26.23
C ILE A 172 2.10 -9.82 -27.17
N GLN A 173 2.84 -10.69 -27.86
CA GLN A 173 3.87 -10.26 -28.79
C GLN A 173 3.28 -9.48 -29.98
N ALA A 174 2.13 -9.89 -30.50
CA ALA A 174 1.45 -9.18 -31.59
C ALA A 174 0.93 -7.80 -31.15
N LEU A 175 0.39 -7.67 -29.93
CA LEU A 175 -0.23 -6.43 -29.43
C LEU A 175 0.81 -5.45 -28.86
N PHE A 176 1.76 -5.93 -28.07
CA PHE A 176 2.71 -5.07 -27.36
C PHE A 176 4.08 -4.96 -28.07
N GLY A 177 4.44 -5.93 -28.90
CA GLY A 177 5.77 -6.00 -29.53
C GLY A 177 6.10 -4.83 -30.47
N GLY A 178 5.09 -4.16 -31.02
CA GLY A 178 5.24 -2.95 -31.82
C GLY A 178 5.36 -1.65 -31.02
N ILE A 179 5.07 -1.67 -29.70
CA ILE A 179 5.15 -0.47 -28.85
C ILE A 179 6.62 -0.18 -28.55
N PRO A 180 7.14 1.01 -28.88
CA PRO A 180 8.56 1.30 -28.73
C PRO A 180 8.98 1.37 -27.26
N ARG A 181 10.17 0.86 -26.97
CA ARG A 181 10.85 1.12 -25.69
C ARG A 181 11.10 2.62 -25.52
N ARG A 182 11.08 3.07 -24.27
CA ARG A 182 11.48 4.43 -23.88
C ARG A 182 12.76 4.39 -23.05
N PRO A 183 13.43 5.53 -22.83
CA PRO A 183 14.52 5.61 -21.87
C PRO A 183 14.10 5.07 -20.50
N GLU A 184 15.03 4.42 -19.81
CA GLU A 184 14.77 3.95 -18.46
C GLU A 184 14.36 5.12 -17.56
N PRO A 185 13.29 4.96 -16.75
CA PRO A 185 12.87 6.00 -15.84
C PRO A 185 13.97 6.38 -14.82
N PRO A 186 13.96 7.62 -14.31
CA PRO A 186 14.87 8.03 -13.26
C PRO A 186 14.78 7.11 -12.04
N LYS A 187 15.92 6.67 -11.52
CA LYS A 187 15.96 5.86 -10.30
C LYS A 187 15.78 6.74 -9.07
N VAL A 188 14.95 6.29 -8.14
CA VAL A 188 14.90 6.88 -6.80
C VAL A 188 16.09 6.35 -6.02
N VAL A 189 16.98 7.25 -5.63
CA VAL A 189 18.24 6.92 -4.93
C VAL A 189 18.26 7.44 -3.49
N THR A 190 17.19 8.07 -3.06
CA THR A 190 17.09 8.64 -1.71
C THR A 190 16.93 7.53 -0.69
N GLU A 191 17.83 7.47 0.26
CA GLU A 191 17.75 6.59 1.42
C GLU A 191 17.22 7.36 2.63
N GLU A 192 16.34 6.73 3.41
CA GLU A 192 15.87 7.33 4.67
C GLU A 192 16.98 7.26 5.72
N PRO A 193 17.36 8.38 6.36
CA PRO A 193 18.35 8.35 7.42
C PRO A 193 17.83 7.59 8.64
N LEU A 194 18.74 6.95 9.38
CA LEU A 194 18.40 6.27 10.62
C LEU A 194 17.70 7.25 11.58
N GLN A 195 16.55 6.86 12.09
CA GLN A 195 15.87 7.60 13.15
C GLN A 195 16.58 7.36 14.48
N ILE A 196 17.00 8.45 15.15
CA ILE A 196 17.78 8.44 16.39
C ILE A 196 17.04 9.07 17.58
N GLY A 197 15.72 9.19 17.49
CA GLY A 197 14.89 9.73 18.55
C GLY A 197 13.40 9.65 18.21
N GLU A 198 12.56 9.48 19.23
CA GLU A 198 11.12 9.46 19.04
C GLU A 198 10.61 10.74 18.38
N ARG A 199 9.71 10.57 17.43
CA ARG A 199 8.93 11.66 16.84
C ARG A 199 7.48 11.53 17.30
N ARG A 200 6.86 12.64 17.69
CA ARG A 200 5.46 12.62 18.16
C ARG A 200 4.69 13.79 17.56
N VAL A 201 3.52 13.50 17.00
CA VAL A 201 2.67 14.51 16.38
C VAL A 201 1.23 14.38 16.88
N TYR A 202 0.57 15.52 17.04
CA TYR A 202 -0.82 15.62 17.50
C TYR A 202 -1.65 16.26 16.39
N VAL A 203 -2.72 15.58 15.99
CA VAL A 203 -3.68 16.06 14.99
C VAL A 203 -4.97 16.40 15.71
N ARG A 204 -5.42 17.65 15.60
CA ARG A 204 -6.72 18.09 16.11
C ARG A 204 -7.73 18.07 14.97
N LYS A 205 -8.75 17.24 15.06
CA LYS A 205 -9.77 17.08 14.04
C LYS A 205 -11.11 16.77 14.70
N GLU A 206 -12.19 17.16 14.05
CA GLU A 206 -13.54 16.76 14.45
C GLU A 206 -13.63 15.23 14.39
N ALA A 207 -13.90 14.63 15.54
CA ALA A 207 -14.04 13.18 15.71
C ALA A 207 -14.75 12.90 17.03
N GLU A 208 -15.33 11.70 17.16
CA GLU A 208 -15.96 11.26 18.40
C GLU A 208 -14.94 10.75 19.43
N LEU A 209 -13.94 10.01 18.95
CA LEU A 209 -12.95 9.33 19.80
C LEU A 209 -11.52 9.61 19.34
N PRO A 210 -10.55 9.56 20.27
CA PRO A 210 -9.15 9.64 19.92
C PRO A 210 -8.70 8.42 19.12
N LEU A 211 -7.62 8.57 18.33
CA LEU A 211 -6.93 7.49 17.65
C LEU A 211 -5.44 7.56 17.98
N TYR A 212 -4.84 6.41 18.10
CA TYR A 212 -3.42 6.20 18.32
C TYR A 212 -2.81 5.40 17.19
N PHE A 213 -1.80 5.96 16.52
CA PHE A 213 -0.95 5.25 15.59
C PHE A 213 0.50 5.40 16.03
N ALA A 214 1.25 4.31 15.96
CA ALA A 214 2.70 4.34 16.14
C ALA A 214 3.36 3.49 15.07
N VAL A 215 4.50 3.93 14.57
CA VAL A 215 5.25 3.19 13.54
C VAL A 215 6.73 3.17 13.85
N HIS A 216 7.39 2.10 13.36
CA HIS A 216 8.82 1.88 13.50
C HIS A 216 9.39 1.56 12.11
N HIS A 217 10.53 2.15 11.76
CA HIS A 217 11.22 1.78 10.52
C HIS A 217 11.74 0.36 10.60
N VAL A 218 11.42 -0.43 9.57
CA VAL A 218 11.79 -1.84 9.46
C VAL A 218 12.23 -2.15 8.03
N PRO A 219 13.02 -3.23 7.82
CA PRO A 219 13.39 -3.67 6.48
C PRO A 219 12.18 -4.09 5.65
N ASN A 220 12.38 -4.16 4.34
CA ASN A 220 11.39 -4.60 3.37
C ASN A 220 11.52 -6.12 3.04
N LEU A 221 10.77 -6.56 2.05
CA LEU A 221 10.70 -7.93 1.53
C LEU A 221 12.07 -8.56 1.20
N THR A 222 13.08 -7.76 0.86
CA THR A 222 14.39 -8.28 0.45
C THR A 222 15.27 -8.71 1.63
N HIS A 223 14.95 -8.27 2.84
CA HIS A 223 15.72 -8.56 4.05
C HIS A 223 15.24 -9.85 4.73
N PRO A 224 16.13 -10.70 5.29
CA PRO A 224 15.75 -11.95 5.95
C PRO A 224 14.84 -11.75 7.17
N ASP A 225 14.92 -10.62 7.85
CA ASP A 225 14.06 -10.30 9.01
C ASP A 225 12.59 -10.10 8.64
N SER A 226 12.26 -9.94 7.35
CA SER A 226 10.88 -9.74 6.90
C SER A 226 9.93 -10.86 7.35
N PHE A 227 10.39 -12.10 7.38
CA PHE A 227 9.59 -13.24 7.85
C PHE A 227 9.31 -13.16 9.37
N ALA A 228 10.35 -12.87 10.16
CA ALA A 228 10.20 -12.73 11.60
C ALA A 228 9.33 -11.53 11.98
N LEU A 229 9.43 -10.42 11.26
CA LEU A 229 8.57 -9.23 11.42
C LEU A 229 7.10 -9.55 11.07
N GLN A 230 6.84 -10.33 10.03
CA GLN A 230 5.46 -10.76 9.72
C GLN A 230 4.89 -11.62 10.85
N VAL A 231 5.64 -12.61 11.34
CA VAL A 231 5.20 -13.44 12.47
C VAL A 231 4.98 -12.59 13.73
N LEU A 232 5.86 -11.61 13.99
CA LEU A 232 5.71 -10.67 15.10
C LEU A 232 4.41 -9.85 14.98
N ALA A 233 4.07 -9.36 13.78
CA ALA A 233 2.83 -8.62 13.55
C ALA A 233 1.59 -9.46 13.89
N TYR A 234 1.58 -10.74 13.49
CA TYR A 234 0.47 -11.65 13.84
C TYR A 234 0.39 -11.99 15.33
N ILE A 235 1.51 -12.14 16.01
CA ILE A 235 1.53 -12.37 17.47
C ILE A 235 0.98 -11.16 18.20
N LEU A 236 1.37 -9.94 17.80
CA LEU A 236 0.96 -8.71 18.47
C LEU A 236 -0.47 -8.28 18.08
N GLY A 237 -0.84 -8.37 16.79
CA GLY A 237 -2.07 -7.76 16.29
C GLY A 237 -2.91 -8.60 15.33
N GLY A 238 -2.56 -9.86 15.05
CA GLY A 238 -3.25 -10.73 14.09
C GLY A 238 -4.60 -11.27 14.57
N GLY A 239 -5.58 -10.38 14.82
CA GLY A 239 -6.94 -10.69 15.20
C GLY A 239 -7.21 -10.73 16.70
N GLU A 240 -8.43 -11.15 17.08
CA GLU A 240 -8.92 -11.06 18.48
C GLU A 240 -8.10 -11.84 19.50
N SER A 241 -7.42 -12.89 19.09
CA SER A 241 -6.58 -13.70 19.99
C SER A 241 -5.11 -13.24 20.03
N ALA A 242 -4.77 -12.13 19.41
CA ALA A 242 -3.45 -11.51 19.47
C ALA A 242 -3.25 -10.71 20.75
N ARG A 243 -1.99 -10.49 21.13
CA ARG A 243 -1.65 -9.89 22.44
C ARG A 243 -2.28 -8.53 22.66
N PHE A 244 -2.25 -7.64 21.67
CA PHE A 244 -2.79 -6.29 21.80
C PHE A 244 -4.30 -6.31 22.03
N HIS A 245 -5.03 -7.10 21.24
CA HIS A 245 -6.47 -7.24 21.43
C HIS A 245 -6.80 -7.84 22.80
N GLN A 246 -6.14 -8.93 23.16
CA GLN A 246 -6.39 -9.58 24.46
C GLN A 246 -6.13 -8.63 25.64
N LYS A 247 -5.05 -7.84 25.62
CA LYS A 247 -4.69 -6.96 26.72
C LYS A 247 -5.45 -5.64 26.74
N ALA A 248 -5.49 -4.92 25.61
CA ALA A 248 -6.04 -3.58 25.57
C ALA A 248 -7.57 -3.58 25.41
N VAL A 249 -8.13 -4.55 24.65
CA VAL A 249 -9.57 -4.61 24.39
C VAL A 249 -10.28 -5.50 25.38
N TYR A 250 -9.89 -6.78 25.47
CA TYR A 250 -10.63 -7.77 26.25
C TYR A 250 -10.38 -7.65 27.77
N GLU A 251 -9.10 -7.71 28.22
CA GLU A 251 -8.79 -7.75 29.67
C GLU A 251 -8.92 -6.38 30.34
N LYS A 252 -8.33 -5.35 29.77
CA LYS A 252 -8.26 -4.01 30.38
C LYS A 252 -9.39 -3.07 29.96
N GLN A 253 -10.09 -3.39 28.89
CA GLN A 253 -11.19 -2.57 28.34
C GLN A 253 -10.78 -1.08 28.19
N LEU A 254 -9.61 -0.85 27.60
CA LEU A 254 -9.07 0.49 27.33
C LEU A 254 -9.35 0.96 25.91
N ALA A 255 -9.48 0.02 24.97
CA ALA A 255 -9.63 0.34 23.56
C ALA A 255 -10.78 -0.46 22.93
N SER A 256 -11.39 0.07 21.86
CA SER A 256 -12.36 -0.61 21.03
C SER A 256 -11.70 -1.56 20.04
N PHE A 257 -10.49 -1.24 19.63
CA PHE A 257 -9.60 -2.08 18.83
C PHE A 257 -8.14 -1.79 19.19
N ALA A 258 -7.28 -2.77 18.99
CA ALA A 258 -5.83 -2.63 19.05
C ALA A 258 -5.19 -3.69 18.15
N GLY A 259 -4.26 -3.27 17.31
CA GLY A 259 -3.63 -4.14 16.31
C GLY A 259 -2.20 -3.74 15.99
N ALA A 260 -1.52 -4.64 15.29
CA ALA A 260 -0.21 -4.42 14.70
C ALA A 260 -0.21 -4.96 13.27
N ASP A 261 0.49 -4.29 12.38
CA ASP A 261 0.61 -4.65 10.97
C ASP A 261 2.03 -4.47 10.44
N TYR A 262 2.37 -5.27 9.44
CA TYR A 262 3.60 -5.14 8.69
C TYR A 262 3.41 -5.67 7.28
N ASN A 263 3.56 -4.78 6.30
CA ASN A 263 3.61 -5.16 4.89
C ASN A 263 5.06 -5.04 4.38
N PRO A 264 5.74 -6.16 4.05
CA PRO A 264 7.10 -6.11 3.53
C PRO A 264 7.21 -5.69 2.06
N ALA A 265 6.12 -5.74 1.29
CA ALA A 265 6.11 -5.56 -0.16
C ALA A 265 6.25 -4.08 -0.56
N HIS A 266 7.41 -3.51 -0.23
CA HIS A 266 7.86 -2.16 -0.62
C HIS A 266 9.25 -2.23 -1.25
N ALA A 267 9.55 -1.29 -2.16
CA ALA A 267 10.87 -1.23 -2.80
C ALA A 267 11.98 -0.83 -1.83
N ASP A 268 11.68 0.07 -0.89
CA ASP A 268 12.59 0.50 0.18
C ASP A 268 12.13 -0.01 1.56
N PRO A 269 12.96 0.06 2.61
CA PRO A 269 12.53 -0.14 3.98
C PRO A 269 11.31 0.71 4.33
N TYR A 270 10.37 0.12 5.05
CA TYR A 270 9.09 0.74 5.34
C TYR A 270 8.76 0.74 6.83
N LEU A 271 7.51 0.59 7.21
CA LEU A 271 7.03 0.78 8.56
C LEU A 271 6.37 -0.49 9.12
N PHE A 272 6.62 -0.77 10.39
CA PHE A 272 5.84 -1.66 11.22
C PHE A 272 4.88 -0.83 12.06
N GLY A 273 3.58 -1.06 11.94
CA GLY A 273 2.52 -0.24 12.51
C GLY A 273 1.87 -0.80 13.76
N PHE A 274 1.49 0.08 14.68
CA PHE A 274 0.52 -0.16 15.76
C PHE A 274 -0.65 0.79 15.57
N SER A 275 -1.85 0.31 15.83
CA SER A 275 -3.07 1.11 15.82
C SER A 275 -3.99 0.77 16.98
N ALA A 276 -4.63 1.78 17.57
CA ALA A 276 -5.63 1.57 18.61
C ALA A 276 -6.64 2.72 18.67
N GLY A 277 -7.87 2.39 19.09
CA GLY A 277 -8.93 3.35 19.39
C GLY A 277 -9.30 3.35 20.87
N PRO A 278 -8.83 4.31 21.69
CA PRO A 278 -9.21 4.39 23.09
C PRO A 278 -10.73 4.53 23.28
N LEU A 279 -11.29 3.85 24.27
CA LEU A 279 -12.71 3.96 24.64
C LEU A 279 -13.02 5.32 25.30
N PRO A 280 -14.30 5.73 25.32
CA PRO A 280 -14.73 6.93 26.06
C PRO A 280 -14.23 6.93 27.50
N GLY A 281 -13.61 8.04 27.92
CA GLY A 281 -13.04 8.18 29.27
C GLY A 281 -11.69 7.50 29.49
N LYS A 282 -11.12 6.87 28.48
CA LYS A 282 -9.77 6.31 28.49
C LYS A 282 -8.80 7.22 27.75
N THR A 283 -7.54 7.20 28.15
CA THR A 283 -6.50 8.04 27.56
C THR A 283 -5.67 7.26 26.51
N VAL A 284 -5.07 7.98 25.60
CA VAL A 284 -4.13 7.42 24.63
C VAL A 284 -2.90 6.85 25.35
N GLU A 285 -2.45 7.52 26.39
CA GLU A 285 -1.28 7.15 27.21
C GLU A 285 -1.49 5.80 27.91
N GLU A 286 -2.70 5.54 28.46
CA GLU A 286 -3.04 4.23 29.05
C GLU A 286 -2.96 3.11 28.01
N VAL A 287 -3.48 3.35 26.80
CA VAL A 287 -3.42 2.37 25.71
C VAL A 287 -1.99 2.16 25.25
N GLU A 288 -1.24 3.24 24.95
CA GLU A 288 0.16 3.18 24.53
C GLU A 288 1.01 2.37 25.54
N GLN A 289 0.86 2.66 26.83
CA GLN A 289 1.58 1.94 27.88
C GLN A 289 1.30 0.43 27.85
N VAL A 290 0.07 0.04 27.62
CA VAL A 290 -0.31 -1.39 27.54
C VAL A 290 0.29 -2.06 26.31
N LEU A 291 0.27 -1.40 25.14
CA LEU A 291 0.84 -1.97 23.92
C LEU A 291 2.35 -2.19 24.07
N TYR A 292 3.09 -1.19 24.56
CA TYR A 292 4.54 -1.35 24.75
C TYR A 292 4.91 -2.29 25.89
N ALA A 293 4.11 -2.38 26.94
CA ALA A 293 4.30 -3.39 27.98
C ALA A 293 4.17 -4.83 27.42
N GLU A 294 3.30 -5.06 26.43
CA GLU A 294 3.22 -6.36 25.75
C GLU A 294 4.44 -6.62 24.84
N VAL A 295 4.98 -5.59 24.19
CA VAL A 295 6.24 -5.72 23.43
C VAL A 295 7.40 -6.07 24.37
N GLU A 296 7.55 -5.36 25.47
CA GLU A 296 8.58 -5.64 26.50
C GLU A 296 8.43 -7.05 27.08
N ARG A 297 7.19 -7.47 27.37
CA ARG A 297 6.90 -8.82 27.84
C ARG A 297 7.27 -9.90 26.82
N LEU A 298 7.00 -9.64 25.52
CA LEU A 298 7.38 -10.54 24.44
C LEU A 298 8.90 -10.67 24.34
N ILE A 299 9.63 -9.56 24.51
CA ILE A 299 11.11 -9.55 24.47
C ILE A 299 11.70 -10.29 25.69
N ALA A 300 11.12 -10.11 26.89
CA ALA A 300 11.67 -10.60 28.14
C ALA A 300 11.33 -12.07 28.45
N ASN A 301 10.24 -12.60 27.90
CA ASN A 301 9.74 -13.93 28.25
C ASN A 301 9.68 -14.84 27.01
N PRO A 302 9.86 -16.15 27.16
CA PRO A 302 9.69 -17.11 26.10
C PRO A 302 8.31 -16.99 25.43
N ILE A 303 8.28 -16.99 24.11
CA ILE A 303 7.04 -17.07 23.34
C ILE A 303 6.58 -18.54 23.36
N PRO A 304 5.35 -18.85 23.82
CA PRO A 304 4.85 -20.22 23.81
C PRO A 304 4.80 -20.78 22.39
N ASP A 305 5.20 -22.05 22.24
CA ASP A 305 5.19 -22.73 20.91
C ASP A 305 3.82 -22.68 20.25
N ARG A 306 2.74 -22.81 21.03
CA ARG A 306 1.37 -22.72 20.54
C ARG A 306 1.06 -21.35 19.94
N GLU A 307 1.55 -20.26 20.55
CA GLU A 307 1.35 -18.90 20.06
C GLU A 307 2.12 -18.66 18.76
N LEU A 308 3.38 -19.06 18.74
CA LEU A 308 4.22 -18.97 17.54
C LEU A 308 3.62 -19.77 16.38
N GLN A 309 3.20 -21.02 16.64
CA GLN A 309 2.63 -21.89 15.62
C GLN A 309 1.29 -21.35 15.11
N LYS A 310 0.47 -20.76 15.99
CA LYS A 310 -0.79 -20.12 15.59
C LYS A 310 -0.55 -18.98 14.60
N ALA A 311 0.41 -18.09 14.88
CA ALA A 311 0.72 -16.97 13.99
C ALA A 311 1.21 -17.46 12.62
N LYS A 312 2.09 -18.48 12.59
CA LYS A 312 2.52 -19.09 11.33
C LYS A 312 1.38 -19.72 10.54
N ASN A 313 0.48 -20.43 11.22
CA ASN A 313 -0.67 -21.06 10.57
C ASN A 313 -1.62 -20.03 9.98
N GLN A 314 -1.81 -18.88 10.63
CA GLN A 314 -2.63 -17.78 10.08
C GLN A 314 -2.01 -17.21 8.81
N ILE A 315 -0.70 -16.91 8.82
CA ILE A 315 0.02 -16.43 7.63
C ILE A 315 -0.05 -17.45 6.49
N GLU A 316 0.16 -18.75 6.79
CA GLU A 316 0.08 -19.83 5.81
C GLU A 316 -1.33 -19.94 5.22
N ALA A 317 -2.37 -19.89 6.06
CA ALA A 317 -3.76 -19.96 5.61
C ALA A 317 -4.12 -18.78 4.69
N GLU A 318 -3.75 -17.55 5.06
CA GLU A 318 -3.99 -16.37 4.23
C GLU A 318 -3.26 -16.45 2.90
N PHE A 319 -1.99 -16.89 2.90
CA PHE A 319 -1.22 -17.07 1.69
C PHE A 319 -1.82 -18.13 0.76
N ILE A 320 -2.32 -19.24 1.31
CA ILE A 320 -2.97 -20.30 0.51
C ILE A 320 -4.32 -19.80 -0.03
N PHE A 321 -5.16 -19.19 0.80
CA PHE A 321 -6.47 -18.69 0.37
C PHE A 321 -6.37 -17.56 -0.67
N ALA A 322 -5.33 -16.73 -0.61
CA ALA A 322 -5.09 -15.72 -1.64
C ALA A 322 -4.83 -16.35 -3.04
N GLN A 323 -4.43 -17.61 -3.12
CA GLN A 323 -4.20 -18.31 -4.39
C GLN A 323 -5.47 -18.93 -5.01
N ASP A 324 -6.58 -18.99 -4.29
CA ASP A 324 -7.85 -19.51 -4.81
C ASP A 324 -8.52 -18.56 -5.82
N SER A 325 -8.16 -17.28 -5.80
CA SER A 325 -8.63 -16.27 -6.74
C SER A 325 -7.58 -15.99 -7.81
N VAL A 326 -7.96 -16.09 -9.10
CA VAL A 326 -7.08 -15.71 -10.23
C VAL A 326 -6.67 -14.25 -10.14
N HIS A 327 -7.59 -13.38 -9.70
CA HIS A 327 -7.34 -11.97 -9.45
C HIS A 327 -6.28 -11.77 -8.37
N ALA A 328 -6.49 -12.33 -7.17
CA ALA A 328 -5.56 -12.16 -6.05
C ALA A 328 -4.16 -12.75 -6.35
N LEU A 329 -4.10 -13.86 -7.11
CA LEU A 329 -2.84 -14.43 -7.56
C LEU A 329 -2.12 -13.50 -8.54
N ALA A 330 -2.85 -12.90 -9.50
CA ALA A 330 -2.27 -11.95 -10.46
C ALA A 330 -1.73 -10.70 -9.73
N GLU A 331 -2.50 -10.15 -8.80
CA GLU A 331 -2.12 -9.01 -7.98
C GLU A 331 -0.87 -9.31 -7.13
N MET A 332 -0.84 -10.46 -6.46
CA MET A 332 0.31 -10.89 -5.65
C MET A 332 1.58 -11.02 -6.49
N LEU A 333 1.51 -11.69 -7.65
CA LEU A 333 2.64 -11.83 -8.59
C LEU A 333 3.13 -10.46 -9.09
N GLY A 334 2.20 -9.61 -9.51
CA GLY A 334 2.49 -8.25 -10.01
C GLY A 334 3.15 -7.37 -8.96
N ARG A 335 2.64 -7.37 -7.73
CA ARG A 335 3.18 -6.61 -6.60
C ARG A 335 4.60 -7.03 -6.25
N TYR A 336 4.85 -8.35 -6.11
CA TYR A 336 6.19 -8.86 -5.81
C TYR A 336 7.18 -8.53 -6.92
N GLU A 337 6.78 -8.67 -8.20
CA GLU A 337 7.63 -8.30 -9.34
C GLU A 337 7.87 -6.79 -9.44
N ALA A 338 6.93 -5.96 -8.99
CA ALA A 338 7.10 -4.51 -9.01
C ALA A 338 8.17 -4.03 -8.03
N VAL A 339 8.23 -4.61 -6.83
CA VAL A 339 9.09 -4.15 -5.73
C VAL A 339 10.38 -4.95 -5.58
N ALA A 340 10.41 -6.21 -6.07
CA ALA A 340 11.58 -7.08 -5.99
C ALA A 340 11.63 -8.05 -7.18
N ASN A 341 11.17 -9.27 -6.98
CA ASN A 341 10.85 -10.26 -8.01
C ASN A 341 9.84 -11.28 -7.48
N TRP A 342 9.02 -11.83 -8.38
CA TRP A 342 7.94 -12.74 -8.04
C TRP A 342 8.43 -14.11 -7.52
N GLN A 343 9.64 -14.54 -7.87
CA GLN A 343 10.21 -15.83 -7.41
C GLN A 343 10.37 -15.89 -5.88
N ARG A 344 10.33 -14.76 -5.20
CA ARG A 344 10.33 -14.73 -3.72
C ARG A 344 9.10 -15.39 -3.10
N LEU A 345 8.03 -15.54 -3.87
CA LEU A 345 6.83 -16.27 -3.43
C LEU A 345 7.09 -17.77 -3.27
N ASP A 346 7.99 -18.36 -4.07
CA ASP A 346 8.31 -19.80 -4.00
C ASP A 346 8.87 -20.22 -2.64
N GLY A 347 9.64 -19.35 -2.00
CA GLY A 347 10.24 -19.62 -0.68
C GLY A 347 9.47 -19.04 0.51
N PHE A 348 8.32 -18.39 0.27
CA PHE A 348 7.63 -17.64 1.30
C PHE A 348 7.21 -18.48 2.50
N LEU A 349 6.45 -19.55 2.28
CA LEU A 349 5.98 -20.43 3.35
C LEU A 349 7.14 -21.12 4.09
N GLU A 350 8.18 -21.51 3.37
CA GLU A 350 9.37 -22.08 3.99
C GLU A 350 10.06 -21.06 4.89
N GLY A 351 10.18 -19.82 4.45
CA GLY A 351 10.72 -18.72 5.25
C GLY A 351 9.92 -18.50 6.55
N VAL A 352 8.60 -18.44 6.45
CA VAL A 352 7.70 -18.30 7.61
C VAL A 352 7.85 -19.49 8.58
N ARG A 353 7.84 -20.71 8.06
CA ARG A 353 7.96 -21.95 8.88
C ARG A 353 9.27 -22.03 9.66
N LYS A 354 10.37 -21.50 9.11
CA LYS A 354 11.70 -21.48 9.75
C LYS A 354 11.84 -20.46 10.88
N VAL A 355 10.95 -19.47 10.97
CA VAL A 355 11.02 -18.46 12.03
C VAL A 355 10.94 -19.11 13.42
N THR A 356 11.86 -18.77 14.30
CA THR A 356 11.89 -19.22 15.69
C THR A 356 11.37 -18.17 16.64
N ALA A 357 11.05 -18.57 17.88
CA ALA A 357 10.70 -17.61 18.95
C ALA A 357 11.84 -16.61 19.21
N ALA A 358 13.09 -17.08 19.13
CA ALA A 358 14.28 -16.22 19.27
C ALA A 358 14.39 -15.18 18.14
N ASP A 359 14.02 -15.53 16.90
CA ASP A 359 14.00 -14.57 15.79
C ASP A 359 12.96 -13.48 16.03
N VAL A 360 11.76 -13.85 16.48
CA VAL A 360 10.68 -12.89 16.80
C VAL A 360 11.12 -11.96 17.93
N GLN A 361 11.73 -12.48 19.00
CA GLN A 361 12.26 -11.67 20.10
C GLN A 361 13.38 -10.74 19.65
N ARG A 362 14.29 -11.24 18.82
CA ARG A 362 15.40 -10.45 18.28
C ARG A 362 14.92 -9.27 17.45
N VAL A 363 14.00 -9.48 16.49
CA VAL A 363 13.48 -8.39 15.66
C VAL A 363 12.66 -7.40 16.47
N ALA A 364 11.86 -7.86 17.45
CA ALA A 364 11.14 -6.97 18.36
C ALA A 364 12.12 -6.06 19.14
N LYS A 365 13.18 -6.65 19.72
CA LYS A 365 14.22 -5.92 20.45
C LYS A 365 15.00 -4.95 19.56
N GLN A 366 15.23 -5.31 18.31
CA GLN A 366 16.03 -4.50 17.38
C GLN A 366 15.26 -3.31 16.81
N TYR A 367 14.00 -3.52 16.43
CA TYR A 367 13.25 -2.52 15.65
C TYR A 367 12.19 -1.77 16.47
N LEU A 368 11.55 -2.41 17.47
CA LEU A 368 10.47 -1.77 18.24
C LEU A 368 11.00 -0.99 19.46
N VAL A 369 12.03 -0.21 19.22
CA VAL A 369 12.69 0.63 20.23
C VAL A 369 12.16 2.07 20.17
N GLN A 370 12.28 2.79 21.30
CA GLN A 370 11.74 4.15 21.41
C GLN A 370 12.39 5.12 20.41
N GLU A 371 13.69 5.00 20.19
CA GLU A 371 14.45 5.87 19.29
C GLU A 371 13.99 5.74 17.82
N ASN A 372 13.44 4.58 17.45
CA ASN A 372 12.94 4.27 16.11
C ASN A 372 11.42 4.53 15.97
N ARG A 373 10.78 5.11 16.99
CA ARG A 373 9.32 5.26 17.06
C ARG A 373 8.84 6.60 16.55
N THR A 374 7.82 6.60 15.69
CA THR A 374 7.03 7.78 15.33
C THR A 374 5.59 7.56 15.78
N VAL A 375 5.04 8.47 16.58
CA VAL A 375 3.69 8.40 17.14
C VAL A 375 2.84 9.52 16.58
N ALA A 376 1.62 9.20 16.17
CA ALA A 376 0.59 10.16 15.78
C ALA A 376 -0.68 9.95 16.60
N ILE A 377 -1.19 11.01 17.18
CA ILE A 377 -2.34 11.01 18.07
C ILE A 377 -3.41 11.94 17.53
N LEU A 378 -4.61 11.40 17.32
CA LEU A 378 -5.79 12.21 17.04
C LEU A 378 -6.40 12.71 18.34
N ILE A 379 -6.48 14.03 18.48
CA ILE A 379 -7.19 14.70 19.56
C ILE A 379 -8.56 15.12 19.02
N PRO A 380 -9.65 14.48 19.45
CA PRO A 380 -10.98 14.86 19.00
C PRO A 380 -11.34 16.28 19.45
N VAL A 381 -11.90 17.05 18.55
CA VAL A 381 -12.50 18.36 18.83
C VAL A 381 -13.98 18.33 18.47
N LYS A 382 -14.81 19.06 19.20
CA LYS A 382 -16.23 19.16 18.88
C LYS A 382 -16.45 19.94 17.59
N ALA A 383 -17.52 19.61 16.88
CA ALA A 383 -17.95 20.37 15.70
C ALA A 383 -17.99 21.87 16.00
N GLY A 384 -17.31 22.68 15.18
CA GLY A 384 -17.27 24.14 15.31
C GLY A 384 -16.20 24.72 16.27
N ALA A 385 -15.35 23.91 16.92
CA ALA A 385 -14.29 24.40 17.81
C ALA A 385 -12.96 24.74 17.09
N GLY A 386 -12.90 24.63 15.77
CA GLY A 386 -11.73 24.89 14.93
C GLY A 386 -12.04 25.94 13.86
N LYS A 387 -11.99 27.20 14.20
CA LYS A 387 -11.77 28.31 13.27
C LYS A 387 -10.51 29.06 13.67
#